data_94224b61d10b115412b04d72249de488
#
_entry.id   94224b61d10b115412b04d72249de488
#
_cell.length_a   1.000
_cell.length_b   1.000
_cell.length_c   1.000
_cell.angle_alpha   90.00
_cell.angle_beta   90.00
_cell.angle_gamma   90.00
#
_symmetry.space_group_name_H-M   'P 1'
#
loop_
_entity.id
_entity.type
_entity.pdbx_description
1 polymer ?
#
loop_
_entity_poly.entity_id
_entity_poly.type
_entity_poly.pdbx_seq_one_letter_code
_entity_poly.pdbx_strand_id
1 'polypeptide(L)'
;EHWFAEKRSQLNMPIYGSVDIRDAHWKVAVVDANQYPAGFNNLSDGDIGEHLRQAIGDLRHIHIWPENHTRNPAYEANIASLRTILENEGYAVTIGILDVEEGTPVSIQGAIPDLILLNNDLTSGPLPDLGVPILPPPQMGWYQRRKSDHFKAAQPYLDEVANLLEI
;
A
#
# COMPACT_ATOMS: atom_id res chain seq x y z
N GLU A 1 -7.71 22.40 -6.85
CA GLU A 1 -6.37 21.93 -6.45
C GLU A 1 -5.99 22.37 -5.02
N HIS A 2 -6.26 23.61 -4.62
CA HIS A 2 -5.92 24.14 -3.29
C HIS A 2 -6.50 23.31 -2.14
N TRP A 3 -7.78 22.94 -2.24
CA TRP A 3 -8.47 22.09 -1.26
C TRP A 3 -7.74 20.73 -1.04
N PHE A 4 -7.33 20.07 -2.14
CA PHE A 4 -6.61 18.80 -2.04
C PHE A 4 -5.22 18.95 -1.39
N ALA A 5 -4.53 20.05 -1.67
CA ALA A 5 -3.23 20.33 -1.06
C ALA A 5 -3.37 20.57 0.45
N GLU A 6 -4.39 21.32 0.87
CA GLU A 6 -4.72 21.56 2.26
C GLU A 6 -5.06 20.24 3.00
N LYS A 7 -5.94 19.42 2.44
CA LYS A 7 -6.31 18.13 3.07
C LYS A 7 -5.12 17.19 3.17
N ARG A 8 -4.29 17.11 2.12
CA ARG A 8 -3.06 16.31 2.15
C ARG A 8 -2.10 16.72 3.26
N SER A 9 -1.96 17.99 3.54
CA SER A 9 -1.08 18.48 4.60
C SER A 9 -1.54 18.08 6.01
N GLN A 10 -2.81 17.72 6.16
CA GLN A 10 -3.44 17.32 7.42
C GLN A 10 -3.50 15.80 7.62
N LEU A 11 -3.21 15.02 6.58
CA LEU A 11 -3.33 13.58 6.57
C LEU A 11 -1.96 12.90 6.56
N ASN A 12 -1.82 11.84 7.33
CA ASN A 12 -0.68 10.94 7.20
C ASN A 12 -0.92 10.01 6.01
N MET A 13 -0.46 10.45 4.83
CA MET A 13 -0.71 9.73 3.59
C MET A 13 0.07 8.42 3.54
N PRO A 14 -0.54 7.32 3.05
CA PRO A 14 0.20 6.10 2.75
C PRO A 14 1.19 6.36 1.60
N ILE A 15 2.26 5.54 1.54
CA ILE A 15 3.28 5.65 0.47
C ILE A 15 2.71 5.37 -0.91
N TYR A 16 1.68 4.55 -0.99
CA TYR A 16 0.91 4.26 -2.19
C TYR A 16 -0.51 3.80 -1.82
N GLY A 17 -1.37 3.74 -2.80
CA GLY A 17 -2.72 3.21 -2.70
C GLY A 17 -3.29 3.02 -4.09
N SER A 18 -4.36 2.25 -4.23
CA SER A 18 -5.12 2.14 -5.46
C SER A 18 -6.60 2.35 -5.22
N VAL A 19 -7.29 2.79 -6.25
CA VAL A 19 -8.74 2.93 -6.24
C VAL A 19 -9.31 2.28 -7.50
N ASP A 20 -10.42 1.59 -7.33
CA ASP A 20 -11.21 1.11 -8.46
C ASP A 20 -12.24 2.16 -8.83
N ILE A 21 -12.24 2.56 -10.09
CA ILE A 21 -13.16 3.57 -10.63
C ILE A 21 -14.16 2.87 -11.54
N ARG A 22 -15.44 3.12 -11.30
CA ARG A 22 -16.50 2.75 -12.22
C ARG A 22 -16.95 3.96 -13.02
N ASP A 23 -16.79 3.88 -14.31
CA ASP A 23 -17.28 4.87 -15.27
C ASP A 23 -18.55 4.32 -15.98
N ALA A 24 -19.65 5.07 -15.84
CA ALA A 24 -20.92 4.80 -16.50
C ALA A 24 -21.25 5.87 -17.56
N HIS A 25 -20.25 6.59 -18.07
CA HIS A 25 -20.33 7.71 -19.03
C HIS A 25 -20.97 8.99 -18.46
N TRP A 26 -22.03 8.88 -17.69
CA TRP A 26 -22.73 10.02 -17.06
C TRP A 26 -22.36 10.21 -15.58
N LYS A 27 -21.69 9.23 -15.01
CA LYS A 27 -21.24 9.26 -13.61
C LYS A 27 -19.97 8.44 -13.45
N VAL A 28 -19.01 9.02 -12.75
CA VAL A 28 -17.78 8.34 -12.31
C VAL A 28 -17.82 8.20 -10.80
N ALA A 29 -17.49 7.03 -10.28
CA ALA A 29 -17.45 6.78 -8.84
C ALA A 29 -16.28 5.87 -8.46
N VAL A 30 -15.60 6.20 -7.36
CA VAL A 30 -14.70 5.28 -6.68
C VAL A 30 -15.56 4.22 -5.98
N VAL A 31 -15.33 2.96 -6.30
CA VAL A 31 -16.09 1.82 -5.75
C VAL A 31 -15.29 0.94 -4.81
N ASP A 32 -13.98 1.07 -4.83
CA ASP A 32 -13.07 0.43 -3.89
C ASP A 32 -11.81 1.28 -3.69
N ALA A 33 -11.17 1.11 -2.54
CA ALA A 33 -9.88 1.70 -2.23
C ALA A 33 -9.02 0.66 -1.51
N ASN A 34 -7.81 0.45 -2.00
CA ASN A 34 -6.89 -0.54 -1.48
C ASN A 34 -5.61 0.12 -0.98
N GLN A 35 -5.20 -0.23 0.23
CA GLN A 35 -3.96 0.23 0.86
C GLN A 35 -2.77 -0.70 0.59
N TYR A 36 -3.04 -1.91 0.12
CA TYR A 36 -2.04 -2.92 -0.25
C TYR A 36 -2.19 -3.23 -1.75
N PRO A 37 -1.90 -2.26 -2.64
CA PRO A 37 -2.23 -2.39 -4.04
C PRO A 37 -1.44 -3.49 -4.71
N ALA A 38 -2.10 -4.19 -5.61
CA ALA A 38 -1.51 -4.98 -6.66
C ALA A 38 -1.58 -4.22 -7.98
N GLY A 39 -0.83 -4.67 -8.99
CA GLY A 39 -0.89 -4.09 -10.32
C GLY A 39 0.30 -3.21 -10.70
N PHE A 40 1.41 -3.28 -9.99
CA PHE A 40 2.65 -2.60 -10.39
C PHE A 40 3.13 -2.99 -11.79
N ASN A 41 2.79 -4.19 -12.25
CA ASN A 41 3.05 -4.63 -13.62
C ASN A 41 2.18 -3.95 -14.69
N ASN A 42 1.15 -3.20 -14.29
CA ASN A 42 0.27 -2.46 -15.19
C ASN A 42 0.61 -0.95 -15.24
N LEU A 43 1.55 -0.52 -14.42
CA LEU A 43 1.99 0.86 -14.42
C LEU A 43 2.93 1.09 -15.62
N SER A 44 2.70 2.19 -16.34
CA SER A 44 3.62 2.63 -17.37
C SER A 44 4.93 3.11 -16.75
N ASP A 45 6.03 2.99 -17.48
CA ASP A 45 7.32 3.54 -17.09
C ASP A 45 7.17 5.03 -16.80
N GLY A 46 7.47 5.42 -15.60
CA GLY A 46 7.35 6.78 -15.08
C GLY A 46 8.16 6.91 -13.81
N ASP A 47 7.97 8.00 -13.10
CA ASP A 47 8.73 8.36 -11.89
C ASP A 47 8.34 7.56 -10.63
N ILE A 48 7.78 6.35 -10.81
CA ILE A 48 7.27 5.51 -9.71
C ILE A 48 8.39 5.12 -8.75
N GLY A 49 9.53 4.73 -9.29
CA GLY A 49 10.72 4.39 -8.50
C GLY A 49 11.16 5.58 -7.67
N GLU A 50 11.31 6.74 -8.29
CA GLU A 50 11.69 7.97 -7.61
C GLU A 50 10.68 8.36 -6.51
N HIS A 51 9.37 8.26 -6.77
CA HIS A 51 8.34 8.51 -5.77
C HIS A 51 8.43 7.55 -4.59
N LEU A 52 8.66 6.26 -4.84
CA LEU A 52 8.87 5.27 -3.77
C LEU A 52 10.13 5.61 -2.97
N ARG A 53 11.23 5.97 -3.65
CA ARG A 53 12.46 6.37 -2.99
C ARG A 53 12.30 7.60 -2.11
N GLN A 54 11.59 8.62 -2.58
CA GLN A 54 11.28 9.81 -1.79
C GLN A 54 10.45 9.48 -0.55
N ALA A 55 9.52 8.53 -0.65
CA ALA A 55 8.65 8.14 0.45
C ALA A 55 9.33 7.19 1.45
N ILE A 56 10.18 6.30 0.98
CA ILE A 56 10.86 5.26 1.79
C ILE A 56 12.16 5.82 2.41
N GLY A 57 12.89 6.69 1.68
CA GLY A 57 14.14 7.27 2.14
C GLY A 57 15.37 6.36 1.94
N ASP A 58 16.47 6.70 2.63
CA ASP A 58 17.78 6.06 2.46
C ASP A 58 17.93 4.76 3.28
N LEU A 59 17.04 3.80 3.03
CA LEU A 59 17.14 2.45 3.54
C LEU A 59 18.06 1.60 2.64
N ARG A 60 18.41 0.39 3.10
CA ARG A 60 19.26 -0.53 2.32
C ARG A 60 18.56 -1.81 1.94
N HIS A 61 17.85 -2.42 2.89
CA HIS A 61 17.23 -3.72 2.71
C HIS A 61 15.72 -3.63 2.96
N ILE A 62 14.96 -3.92 1.92
CA ILE A 62 13.51 -3.99 1.95
C ILE A 62 13.06 -5.43 1.77
N HIS A 63 12.16 -5.88 2.64
CA HIS A 63 11.51 -7.17 2.47
C HIS A 63 10.08 -6.99 2.00
N ILE A 64 9.73 -7.56 0.86
CA ILE A 64 8.35 -7.63 0.38
C ILE A 64 7.70 -8.88 0.98
N TRP A 65 6.64 -8.68 1.76
CA TRP A 65 5.84 -9.75 2.34
C TRP A 65 4.54 -9.94 1.55
N PRO A 66 4.49 -10.91 0.61
CA PRO A 66 3.34 -11.15 -0.24
C PRO A 66 2.25 -11.97 0.48
N GLU A 67 1.09 -12.11 -0.18
CA GLU A 67 0.05 -13.05 0.23
C GLU A 67 0.51 -14.50 0.15
N ASN A 68 0.02 -15.31 1.08
CA ASN A 68 0.41 -16.72 1.23
C ASN A 68 -0.29 -17.66 0.23
N HIS A 69 -1.43 -17.28 -0.31
CA HIS A 69 -2.34 -18.24 -0.97
C HIS A 69 -2.60 -17.96 -2.45
N THR A 70 -1.98 -16.93 -3.01
CA THR A 70 -2.24 -16.52 -4.39
C THR A 70 -1.25 -17.18 -5.34
N ARG A 71 -1.70 -18.21 -6.05
CA ARG A 71 -0.99 -18.82 -7.20
C ARG A 71 -1.47 -18.17 -8.51
N ASN A 72 -1.60 -16.87 -8.53
CA ASN A 72 -2.07 -16.13 -9.68
C ASN A 72 -0.86 -15.53 -10.41
N PRO A 73 -0.60 -15.89 -11.69
CA PRO A 73 0.52 -15.36 -12.46
C PRO A 73 0.54 -13.83 -12.55
N ALA A 74 -0.62 -13.17 -12.56
CA ALA A 74 -0.70 -11.71 -12.56
C ALA A 74 -0.21 -11.12 -11.24
N TYR A 75 -0.46 -11.78 -10.12
CA TYR A 75 0.04 -11.35 -8.83
C TYR A 75 1.56 -11.58 -8.70
N GLU A 76 2.07 -12.69 -9.22
CA GLU A 76 3.51 -12.95 -9.30
C GLU A 76 4.22 -11.89 -10.16
N ALA A 77 3.65 -11.52 -11.30
CA ALA A 77 4.14 -10.44 -12.14
C ALA A 77 4.13 -9.09 -11.42
N ASN A 78 3.07 -8.80 -10.64
CA ASN A 78 3.00 -7.61 -9.80
C ASN A 78 4.16 -7.53 -8.80
N ILE A 79 4.40 -8.61 -8.05
CA ILE A 79 5.50 -8.68 -7.07
C ILE A 79 6.86 -8.55 -7.75
N ALA A 80 7.06 -9.21 -8.90
CA ALA A 80 8.29 -9.10 -9.67
C ALA A 80 8.54 -7.66 -10.16
N SER A 81 7.49 -6.97 -10.62
CA SER A 81 7.58 -5.57 -11.04
C SER A 81 7.93 -4.65 -9.86
N LEU A 82 7.25 -4.79 -8.73
CA LEU A 82 7.55 -4.02 -7.53
C LEU A 82 9.00 -4.23 -7.08
N ARG A 83 9.46 -5.47 -7.07
CA ARG A 83 10.87 -5.80 -6.80
C ARG A 83 11.81 -5.05 -7.73
N THR A 84 11.58 -5.15 -9.05
CA THR A 84 12.43 -4.52 -10.07
C THR A 84 12.48 -3.00 -9.88
N ILE A 85 11.34 -2.35 -9.61
CA ILE A 85 11.26 -0.92 -9.34
C ILE A 85 12.15 -0.55 -8.15
N LEU A 86 12.04 -1.27 -7.04
CA LEU A 86 12.84 -1.01 -5.84
C LEU A 86 14.34 -1.28 -6.06
N GLU A 87 14.70 -2.37 -6.74
CA GLU A 87 16.11 -2.69 -7.06
C GLU A 87 16.74 -1.64 -7.97
N ASN A 88 15.98 -1.07 -8.91
CA ASN A 88 16.44 0.02 -9.77
C ASN A 88 16.74 1.31 -8.98
N GLU A 89 16.05 1.52 -7.86
CA GLU A 89 16.30 2.61 -6.93
C GLU A 89 17.45 2.34 -5.94
N GLY A 90 18.10 1.19 -6.05
CA GLY A 90 19.29 0.84 -5.27
C GLY A 90 19.02 0.09 -3.97
N TYR A 91 17.80 -0.35 -3.72
CA TYR A 91 17.49 -1.19 -2.56
C TYR A 91 17.88 -2.66 -2.79
N ALA A 92 18.41 -3.32 -1.76
CA ALA A 92 18.46 -4.77 -1.71
C ALA A 92 17.06 -5.28 -1.37
N VAL A 93 16.49 -6.14 -2.22
CA VAL A 93 15.10 -6.60 -2.06
C VAL A 93 15.06 -8.10 -1.84
N THR A 94 14.39 -8.51 -0.77
CA THR A 94 14.03 -9.92 -0.52
C THR A 94 12.52 -10.07 -0.56
N ILE A 95 12.04 -11.27 -0.91
CA ILE A 95 10.61 -11.58 -1.01
C ILE A 95 10.36 -12.90 -0.30
N GLY A 96 9.33 -12.93 0.50
CA GLY A 96 8.89 -14.17 1.13
C GLY A 96 7.85 -13.95 2.21
N ILE A 97 7.21 -15.05 2.58
CA ILE A 97 6.29 -15.09 3.70
C ILE A 97 7.12 -15.16 4.98
N LEU A 98 6.75 -14.35 5.94
CA LEU A 98 7.38 -14.37 7.26
C LEU A 98 6.58 -15.29 8.18
N ASP A 99 7.29 -16.20 8.82
CA ASP A 99 6.77 -16.93 9.97
C ASP A 99 7.06 -16.06 11.19
N VAL A 100 6.03 -15.47 11.76
CA VAL A 100 6.17 -14.46 12.80
C VAL A 100 5.62 -14.99 14.12
N GLU A 101 6.46 -14.96 15.13
CA GLU A 101 6.09 -15.28 16.51
C GLU A 101 6.28 -14.03 17.37
N GLU A 102 5.35 -13.83 18.31
CA GLU A 102 5.43 -12.71 19.24
C GLU A 102 6.74 -12.74 20.06
N GLY A 103 7.43 -11.62 20.09
CA GLY A 103 8.69 -11.46 20.81
C GLY A 103 9.92 -12.02 20.10
N THR A 104 9.78 -12.56 18.90
CA THR A 104 10.91 -13.04 18.09
C THR A 104 11.27 -12.00 17.02
N PRO A 105 12.52 -11.47 17.01
CA PRO A 105 12.94 -10.54 15.97
C PRO A 105 12.89 -11.18 14.58
N VAL A 106 12.37 -10.44 13.60
CA VAL A 106 12.37 -10.88 12.20
C VAL A 106 13.79 -10.93 11.68
N SER A 107 14.19 -12.09 11.15
CA SER A 107 15.47 -12.27 10.48
C SER A 107 15.27 -12.97 9.13
N ILE A 108 15.82 -12.39 8.08
CA ILE A 108 15.73 -12.89 6.72
C ILE A 108 17.14 -13.21 6.23
N GLN A 109 17.41 -14.49 6.03
CA GLN A 109 18.75 -14.96 5.63
C GLN A 109 19.89 -14.47 6.56
N GLY A 110 19.58 -14.31 7.86
CA GLY A 110 20.52 -13.85 8.88
C GLY A 110 20.66 -12.32 9.00
N ALA A 111 19.86 -11.56 8.28
CA ALA A 111 19.81 -10.10 8.38
C ALA A 111 18.41 -9.60 8.78
N ILE A 112 18.38 -8.51 9.52
CA ILE A 112 17.12 -7.81 9.82
C ILE A 112 16.87 -6.81 8.69
N PRO A 113 15.71 -6.81 8.02
CA PRO A 113 15.40 -5.80 7.01
C PRO A 113 15.21 -4.43 7.66
N ASP A 114 15.49 -3.37 6.92
CA ASP A 114 15.24 -2.00 7.37
C ASP A 114 13.74 -1.63 7.28
N LEU A 115 13.02 -2.31 6.37
CA LEU A 115 11.60 -2.09 6.11
C LEU A 115 10.96 -3.37 5.61
N ILE A 116 9.75 -3.64 6.07
CA ILE A 116 8.85 -4.63 5.47
C ILE A 116 7.79 -3.90 4.64
N LEU A 117 7.75 -4.17 3.33
CA LEU A 117 6.64 -3.77 2.47
C LEU A 117 5.59 -4.88 2.49
N LEU A 118 4.47 -4.57 3.13
CA LEU A 118 3.36 -5.49 3.25
C LEU A 118 2.49 -5.45 1.99
N ASN A 119 2.54 -6.50 1.19
CA ASN A 119 1.67 -6.67 0.02
C ASN A 119 0.67 -7.81 0.27
N ASN A 120 -0.09 -7.66 1.35
CA ASN A 120 -1.02 -8.67 1.87
C ASN A 120 -2.08 -7.96 2.71
N ASP A 121 -3.31 -8.28 2.47
CA ASP A 121 -4.48 -7.57 3.02
C ASP A 121 -4.72 -7.79 4.51
N LEU A 122 -3.95 -8.65 5.17
CA LEU A 122 -4.13 -8.98 6.60
C LEU A 122 -5.58 -9.33 6.94
N THR A 123 -6.13 -10.30 6.25
CA THR A 123 -7.52 -10.73 6.48
C THR A 123 -7.69 -11.52 7.78
N SER A 124 -6.63 -12.16 8.24
CA SER A 124 -6.65 -13.09 9.39
C SER A 124 -6.52 -12.42 10.76
N GLY A 125 -6.02 -11.19 10.82
CA GLY A 125 -5.85 -10.49 12.08
C GLY A 125 -4.65 -9.53 12.10
N PRO A 126 -4.40 -8.90 13.26
CA PRO A 126 -3.25 -8.00 13.42
C PRO A 126 -1.93 -8.78 13.38
N LEU A 127 -0.87 -8.09 13.03
CA LEU A 127 0.49 -8.59 13.18
C LEU A 127 1.03 -8.27 14.58
N PRO A 128 1.89 -9.14 15.14
CA PRO A 128 2.67 -8.78 16.31
C PRO A 128 3.67 -7.66 16.00
N ASP A 129 4.25 -7.07 17.04
CA ASP A 129 5.37 -6.14 16.86
C ASP A 129 6.60 -6.92 16.39
N LEU A 130 7.10 -6.60 15.21
CA LEU A 130 8.25 -7.27 14.59
C LEU A 130 9.57 -6.52 14.87
N GLY A 131 9.53 -5.38 15.56
CA GLY A 131 10.71 -4.54 15.78
C GLY A 131 11.26 -3.89 14.51
N VAL A 132 10.53 -3.95 13.39
CA VAL A 132 10.90 -3.41 12.07
C VAL A 132 9.75 -2.56 11.54
N PRO A 133 10.01 -1.41 10.94
CA PRO A 133 8.97 -0.62 10.27
C PRO A 133 8.23 -1.44 9.23
N ILE A 134 6.91 -1.30 9.18
CA ILE A 134 6.03 -1.99 8.23
C ILE A 134 5.19 -0.95 7.48
N LEU A 135 5.22 -1.01 6.16
CA LEU A 135 4.41 -0.16 5.29
C LEU A 135 3.63 -1.00 4.27
N PRO A 136 2.38 -0.68 3.97
CA PRO A 136 1.50 0.22 4.74
C PRO A 136 1.32 -0.25 6.19
N PRO A 137 0.88 0.64 7.10
CA PRO A 137 0.71 0.26 8.50
C PRO A 137 -0.25 -0.93 8.68
N PRO A 138 0.11 -1.97 9.46
CA PRO A 138 -0.73 -3.16 9.63
C PRO A 138 -2.14 -2.87 10.15
N GLN A 139 -2.32 -1.75 10.87
CA GLN A 139 -3.62 -1.29 11.37
C GLN A 139 -4.60 -0.94 10.25
N MET A 140 -4.13 -0.79 9.00
CA MET A 140 -4.98 -0.56 7.83
C MET A 140 -5.50 -1.87 7.21
N GLY A 141 -5.19 -3.03 7.79
CA GLY A 141 -5.59 -4.34 7.28
C GLY A 141 -7.09 -4.59 7.28
N TRP A 142 -7.52 -5.49 6.41
CA TRP A 142 -8.93 -5.83 6.23
C TRP A 142 -9.57 -6.49 7.45
N TYR A 143 -8.81 -7.02 8.38
CA TYR A 143 -9.35 -7.64 9.61
C TYR A 143 -10.17 -6.66 10.45
N GLN A 144 -9.94 -5.36 10.36
CA GLN A 144 -10.70 -4.35 11.09
C GLN A 144 -11.36 -3.29 10.19
N ARG A 145 -11.10 -3.30 8.88
CA ARG A 145 -11.64 -2.31 7.94
C ARG A 145 -12.89 -2.84 7.26
N ARG A 146 -13.95 -2.03 7.23
CA ARG A 146 -15.20 -2.31 6.53
C ARG A 146 -15.40 -1.29 5.41
N LYS A 147 -15.85 -1.74 4.24
CA LYS A 147 -16.20 -0.84 3.12
C LYS A 147 -17.24 0.20 3.55
N SER A 148 -18.24 -0.20 4.33
CA SER A 148 -19.26 0.72 4.86
C SER A 148 -18.67 1.83 5.71
N ASP A 149 -17.64 1.57 6.49
CA ASP A 149 -17.00 2.56 7.35
C ASP A 149 -16.13 3.50 6.53
N HIS A 150 -15.45 2.95 5.49
CA HIS A 150 -14.74 3.77 4.51
C HIS A 150 -15.68 4.78 3.84
N PHE A 151 -16.84 4.34 3.32
CA PHE A 151 -17.78 5.24 2.67
C PHE A 151 -18.37 6.26 3.64
N LYS A 152 -18.69 5.87 4.88
CA LYS A 152 -19.13 6.82 5.90
C LYS A 152 -18.07 7.87 6.22
N ALA A 153 -16.81 7.47 6.34
CA ALA A 153 -15.72 8.39 6.60
C ALA A 153 -15.41 9.31 5.40
N ALA A 154 -15.60 8.84 4.17
CA ALA A 154 -15.40 9.64 2.96
C ALA A 154 -16.54 10.62 2.68
N GLN A 155 -17.78 10.34 3.11
CA GLN A 155 -18.98 11.13 2.78
C GLN A 155 -18.84 12.61 3.09
N PRO A 156 -18.37 13.05 4.28
CA PRO A 156 -18.23 14.48 4.57
C PRO A 156 -17.30 15.22 3.60
N TYR A 157 -16.23 14.56 3.16
CA TYR A 157 -15.28 15.14 2.19
C TYR A 157 -15.89 15.21 0.79
N LEU A 158 -16.68 14.21 0.41
CA LEU A 158 -17.41 14.22 -0.86
C LEU A 158 -18.46 15.34 -0.89
N ASP A 159 -19.19 15.54 0.20
CA ASP A 159 -20.16 16.62 0.34
C ASP A 159 -19.46 18.00 0.28
N GLU A 160 -18.30 18.14 0.93
CA GLU A 160 -17.50 19.36 0.87
C GLU A 160 -17.04 19.67 -0.57
N VAL A 161 -16.55 18.66 -1.30
CA VAL A 161 -16.14 18.81 -2.71
C VAL A 161 -17.32 19.13 -3.61
N ALA A 162 -18.47 18.46 -3.41
CA ALA A 162 -19.68 18.72 -4.18
C ALA A 162 -20.14 20.18 -4.00
N ASN A 163 -20.13 20.68 -2.76
CA ASN A 163 -20.46 22.08 -2.47
C ASN A 163 -19.48 23.07 -3.13
N LEU A 164 -18.18 22.76 -3.14
CA LEU A 164 -17.17 23.59 -3.81
C LEU A 164 -17.31 23.61 -5.34
N LEU A 165 -17.86 22.54 -5.91
CA LEU A 165 -18.10 22.41 -7.35
C LEU A 165 -19.52 22.82 -7.75
N GLU A 166 -20.36 23.20 -6.80
CA GLU A 166 -21.78 23.57 -7.00
C GLU A 166 -22.61 22.46 -7.70
N ILE A 167 -22.39 21.18 -7.31
CA ILE A 167 -23.05 19.98 -7.87
C ILE A 167 -23.79 19.17 -6.78
#